data_c9b84cac67ece89b85827a708f9afcc6
#
_entry.id   c9b84cac67ece89b85827a708f9afcc6
#
_cell.length_a   1.000
_cell.length_b   1.000
_cell.length_c   1.000
_cell.angle_alpha   90.00
_cell.angle_beta   90.00
_cell.angle_gamma   90.00
#
_symmetry.space_group_name_H-M   'P 1'
#
loop_
_entity.id
_entity.type
_entity.pdbx_description
1 polymer ?
#
loop_
_entity_poly.entity_id
_entity_poly.type
_entity_poly.pdbx_seq_one_letter_code
_entity_poly.pdbx_strand_id
1 'polypeptide(L)'
;MSQIAQTNPRTPVALGITGLDGSHHLVEASRIMYTQFQIWKQDLGHHPSIPKSISLTHAHLGHIDGLGLLGKEVMGTRDIKVHCSQSVSQHIEHTPAYAALIEQGSITLKVWQSNVAFRPTTECGFTIEPIPVPHRSEFTDCHALIIDSGGGRLLFLPDHDSWEETLNQLDIREWMAQLRVNVALLDGTFWSADELQNRDIQEIPHPTVEESLQRLGVRQSGDPDIRFFHLNHTNPLCDPQSEQSQILRDMGWSVANDGDSFTLESL
;
A
#
# COMPACT_ATOMS: atom_id res chain seq x y z
N MET A 1 17.53 -0.71 -15.54
CA MET A 1 17.45 -1.26 -14.16
C MET A 1 18.81 -1.13 -13.52
N SER A 2 18.89 -0.67 -12.27
CA SER A 2 20.13 -0.64 -11.51
C SER A 2 20.63 -2.08 -11.27
N GLN A 3 21.95 -2.27 -11.04
CA GLN A 3 22.49 -3.58 -10.66
C GLN A 3 21.84 -4.13 -9.37
N ILE A 4 21.47 -3.24 -8.46
CA ILE A 4 20.82 -3.56 -7.17
C ILE A 4 19.46 -4.23 -7.40
N ALA A 5 18.64 -3.72 -8.32
CA ALA A 5 17.34 -4.30 -8.66
C ALA A 5 17.43 -5.69 -9.29
N GLN A 6 18.60 -6.08 -9.83
CA GLN A 6 18.84 -7.43 -10.39
C GLN A 6 19.23 -8.42 -9.31
N THR A 7 19.88 -7.97 -8.23
CA THR A 7 20.37 -8.85 -7.15
C THR A 7 19.35 -9.02 -6.01
N ASN A 8 18.44 -8.07 -5.85
CA ASN A 8 17.40 -8.08 -4.80
C ASN A 8 16.06 -7.58 -5.35
N PRO A 9 15.40 -8.38 -6.22
CA PRO A 9 14.15 -7.95 -6.85
C PRO A 9 13.06 -7.79 -5.80
N ARG A 10 12.35 -6.66 -5.84
CA ARG A 10 11.17 -6.38 -5.04
C ARG A 10 9.91 -6.47 -5.89
N THR A 11 8.81 -6.90 -5.28
CA THR A 11 7.52 -6.87 -5.95
C THR A 11 6.90 -5.46 -5.87
N PRO A 12 6.01 -5.07 -6.81
CA PRO A 12 5.18 -3.88 -6.65
C PRO A 12 4.39 -3.94 -5.34
N VAL A 13 3.96 -2.76 -4.89
CA VAL A 13 3.23 -2.62 -3.63
C VAL A 13 1.95 -3.47 -3.61
N ALA A 14 1.76 -4.22 -2.53
CA ALA A 14 0.51 -4.89 -2.19
C ALA A 14 0.53 -5.32 -0.73
N LEU A 15 -0.66 -5.45 -0.11
CA LEU A 15 -0.82 -6.01 1.22
C LEU A 15 -1.87 -7.12 1.19
N GLY A 16 -1.49 -8.34 1.60
CA GLY A 16 -2.41 -9.43 1.84
C GLY A 16 -2.96 -9.38 3.26
N ILE A 17 -4.25 -9.58 3.44
CA ILE A 17 -4.89 -9.60 4.76
C ILE A 17 -5.66 -10.90 4.91
N THR A 18 -5.42 -11.62 6.00
CA THR A 18 -6.21 -12.78 6.41
C THR A 18 -7.20 -12.36 7.48
N GLY A 19 -8.48 -12.49 7.21
CA GLY A 19 -9.56 -12.20 8.14
C GLY A 19 -9.69 -13.26 9.24
N LEU A 20 -10.39 -12.93 10.33
CA LEU A 20 -10.66 -13.86 11.42
C LEU A 20 -11.49 -15.08 10.96
N ASP A 21 -12.27 -14.94 9.91
CA ASP A 21 -13.04 -16.01 9.26
C ASP A 21 -12.20 -16.86 8.28
N GLY A 22 -10.90 -16.61 8.19
CA GLY A 22 -9.98 -17.25 7.22
C GLY A 22 -10.13 -16.76 5.78
N SER A 23 -10.93 -15.72 5.53
CA SER A 23 -11.03 -15.09 4.22
C SER A 23 -9.78 -14.28 3.90
N HIS A 24 -9.45 -14.19 2.61
CA HIS A 24 -8.32 -13.42 2.13
C HIS A 24 -8.79 -12.14 1.43
N HIS A 25 -8.05 -11.06 1.67
CA HIS A 25 -8.31 -9.74 1.10
C HIS A 25 -7.00 -9.13 0.62
N LEU A 26 -7.07 -8.25 -0.37
CA LEU A 26 -5.88 -7.52 -0.87
C LEU A 26 -6.08 -6.02 -0.70
N VAL A 27 -4.99 -5.33 -0.49
CA VAL A 27 -4.84 -3.92 -0.82
C VAL A 27 -3.91 -3.87 -2.04
N GLU A 28 -4.31 -3.16 -3.05
CA GLU A 28 -3.74 -3.06 -4.39
C GLU A 28 -3.86 -4.36 -5.25
N ALA A 29 -3.82 -4.16 -6.56
CA ALA A 29 -3.89 -5.22 -7.56
C ALA A 29 -2.74 -5.06 -8.57
N SER A 30 -1.55 -5.52 -8.21
CA SER A 30 -0.38 -5.41 -9.08
C SER A 30 -0.42 -6.43 -10.22
N ARG A 31 0.27 -6.13 -11.33
CA ARG A 31 0.37 -7.04 -12.49
C ARG A 31 1.03 -8.39 -12.18
N ILE A 32 1.79 -8.48 -11.09
CA ILE A 32 2.45 -9.72 -10.68
C ILE A 32 1.75 -10.38 -9.48
N MET A 33 0.47 -10.18 -9.32
CA MET A 33 -0.35 -10.73 -8.22
C MET A 33 -0.11 -12.23 -8.02
N TYR A 34 0.11 -13.01 -9.09
CA TYR A 34 0.44 -14.43 -8.97
C TYR A 34 1.73 -14.67 -8.17
N THR A 35 2.79 -13.91 -8.43
CA THR A 35 4.05 -13.99 -7.67
C THR A 35 3.82 -13.61 -6.21
N GLN A 36 3.03 -12.57 -5.95
CA GLN A 36 2.67 -12.15 -4.60
C GLN A 36 1.88 -13.23 -3.86
N PHE A 37 1.01 -13.96 -4.52
CA PHE A 37 0.34 -15.13 -3.93
C PHE A 37 1.32 -16.27 -3.60
N GLN A 38 2.39 -16.48 -4.38
CA GLN A 38 3.41 -17.46 -4.03
C GLN A 38 4.23 -17.05 -2.80
N ILE A 39 4.49 -15.75 -2.63
CA ILE A 39 5.14 -15.21 -1.42
C ILE A 39 4.20 -15.40 -0.22
N TRP A 40 2.96 -14.99 -0.33
CA TRP A 40 1.94 -15.13 0.73
C TRP A 40 1.72 -16.59 1.15
N LYS A 41 1.77 -17.52 0.18
CA LYS A 41 1.73 -18.96 0.46
C LYS A 41 2.82 -19.42 1.43
N GLN A 42 4.00 -18.82 1.38
CA GLN A 42 5.10 -19.22 2.27
C GLN A 42 4.79 -18.87 3.72
N ASP A 43 4.19 -17.71 3.96
CA ASP A 43 3.74 -17.27 5.27
C ASP A 43 2.56 -18.13 5.78
N LEU A 44 1.54 -18.36 4.95
CA LEU A 44 0.36 -19.14 5.30
C LEU A 44 0.60 -20.65 5.43
N GLY A 45 1.66 -21.19 4.83
CA GLY A 45 1.88 -22.63 4.69
C GLY A 45 0.96 -23.34 3.66
N HIS A 46 0.04 -22.62 3.03
CA HIS A 46 -0.85 -23.09 1.98
C HIS A 46 -1.15 -21.96 0.97
N HIS A 47 -1.68 -22.29 -0.21
CA HIS A 47 -2.10 -21.26 -1.16
C HIS A 47 -3.21 -20.41 -0.56
N PRO A 48 -3.11 -19.07 -0.64
CA PRO A 48 -4.24 -18.22 -0.30
C PRO A 48 -5.44 -18.57 -1.18
N SER A 49 -6.62 -18.48 -0.62
CA SER A 49 -7.84 -18.53 -1.43
C SER A 49 -7.93 -17.29 -2.32
N ILE A 50 -8.76 -17.36 -3.36
CA ILE A 50 -9.08 -16.18 -4.18
C ILE A 50 -9.59 -15.07 -3.23
N PRO A 51 -9.05 -13.86 -3.31
CA PRO A 51 -9.46 -12.77 -2.42
C PRO A 51 -10.97 -12.50 -2.52
N LYS A 52 -11.60 -12.28 -1.39
CA LYS A 52 -13.01 -11.88 -1.32
C LYS A 52 -13.19 -10.41 -1.65
N SER A 53 -12.16 -9.61 -1.40
CA SER A 53 -12.14 -8.20 -1.75
C SER A 53 -10.75 -7.72 -2.11
N ILE A 54 -10.72 -6.61 -2.85
CA ILE A 54 -9.54 -5.81 -3.15
C ILE A 54 -9.88 -4.37 -2.80
N SER A 55 -8.99 -3.66 -2.10
CA SER A 55 -9.12 -2.24 -1.80
C SER A 55 -8.03 -1.48 -2.55
N LEU A 56 -8.40 -0.42 -3.30
CA LEU A 56 -7.48 0.31 -4.17
C LEU A 56 -7.29 1.74 -3.66
N THR A 57 -6.07 2.14 -3.38
CA THR A 57 -5.78 3.50 -2.90
C THR A 57 -6.02 4.57 -3.97
N HIS A 58 -5.63 4.30 -5.21
CA HIS A 58 -5.78 5.17 -6.38
C HIS A 58 -5.61 4.37 -7.68
N ALA A 59 -5.64 5.03 -8.85
CA ALA A 59 -5.66 4.35 -10.16
C ALA A 59 -4.34 4.46 -10.96
N HIS A 60 -3.19 4.72 -10.36
CA HIS A 60 -1.94 4.54 -11.08
C HIS A 60 -1.71 3.07 -11.42
N LEU A 61 -1.12 2.80 -12.60
CA LEU A 61 -1.04 1.45 -13.15
C LEU A 61 -0.32 0.44 -12.23
N GLY A 62 0.66 0.91 -11.42
CA GLY A 62 1.35 0.06 -10.45
C GLY A 62 0.40 -0.59 -9.42
N HIS A 63 -0.75 0.03 -9.18
CA HIS A 63 -1.72 -0.33 -8.14
C HIS A 63 -2.93 -1.09 -8.65
N ILE A 64 -3.29 -0.92 -9.94
CA ILE A 64 -4.56 -1.46 -10.46
C ILE A 64 -4.43 -2.39 -11.66
N ASP A 65 -3.30 -2.43 -12.39
CA ASP A 65 -3.26 -3.12 -13.68
C ASP A 65 -3.35 -4.65 -13.57
N GLY A 66 -3.14 -5.21 -12.38
CA GLY A 66 -3.42 -6.61 -12.08
C GLY A 66 -4.90 -6.99 -12.04
N LEU A 67 -5.82 -6.02 -12.02
CA LEU A 67 -7.26 -6.31 -12.11
C LEU A 67 -7.60 -7.17 -13.34
N GLY A 68 -6.89 -6.98 -14.46
CA GLY A 68 -7.09 -7.78 -15.66
C GLY A 68 -6.90 -9.28 -15.44
N LEU A 69 -6.13 -9.70 -14.43
CA LEU A 69 -5.93 -11.11 -14.10
C LEU A 69 -7.21 -11.77 -13.56
N LEU A 70 -8.16 -10.99 -13.04
CA LEU A 70 -9.41 -11.50 -12.48
C LEU A 70 -10.40 -11.98 -13.54
N GLY A 71 -10.20 -11.58 -14.80
CA GLY A 71 -11.07 -11.92 -15.93
C GLY A 71 -11.13 -13.42 -16.22
N LYS A 72 -12.15 -13.81 -16.99
CA LYS A 72 -12.41 -15.22 -17.37
C LYS A 72 -11.28 -15.86 -18.16
N GLU A 73 -10.43 -15.05 -18.81
CA GLU A 73 -9.30 -15.51 -19.62
C GLU A 73 -8.11 -15.98 -18.77
N VAL A 74 -8.06 -15.60 -17.47
CA VAL A 74 -6.96 -15.94 -16.55
C VAL A 74 -7.50 -16.67 -15.31
N MET A 75 -7.98 -15.92 -14.29
CA MET A 75 -8.42 -16.51 -13.02
C MET A 75 -9.91 -16.91 -13.04
N GLY A 76 -10.71 -16.31 -13.92
CA GLY A 76 -12.14 -16.57 -14.00
C GLY A 76 -12.88 -16.33 -12.69
N THR A 77 -12.52 -15.27 -11.97
CA THR A 77 -13.11 -14.97 -10.67
C THR A 77 -14.57 -14.58 -10.79
N ARG A 78 -15.28 -14.64 -9.68
CA ARG A 78 -16.67 -14.20 -9.59
C ARG A 78 -16.87 -13.35 -8.36
N ASP A 79 -17.48 -12.17 -8.55
CA ASP A 79 -17.99 -11.28 -7.51
C ASP A 79 -16.93 -10.81 -6.49
N ILE A 80 -15.68 -10.60 -6.95
CA ILE A 80 -14.67 -9.96 -6.11
C ILE A 80 -15.13 -8.53 -5.81
N LYS A 81 -15.25 -8.17 -4.53
CA LYS A 81 -15.61 -6.81 -4.13
C LYS A 81 -14.40 -5.89 -4.29
N VAL A 82 -14.45 -4.94 -5.20
CA VAL A 82 -13.39 -3.92 -5.37
C VAL A 82 -13.85 -2.66 -4.66
N HIS A 83 -13.26 -2.41 -3.50
CA HIS A 83 -13.50 -1.21 -2.70
C HIS A 83 -12.57 -0.10 -3.17
N CYS A 84 -13.13 1.07 -3.47
CA CYS A 84 -12.37 2.21 -4.00
C CYS A 84 -13.14 3.53 -3.83
N SER A 85 -12.47 4.65 -4.11
CA SER A 85 -13.12 5.94 -4.17
C SER A 85 -14.07 6.07 -5.36
N GLN A 86 -14.88 7.13 -5.38
CA GLN A 86 -15.78 7.40 -6.50
C GLN A 86 -15.01 7.63 -7.81
N SER A 87 -13.88 8.34 -7.78
CA SER A 87 -13.10 8.62 -8.99
C SER A 87 -12.41 7.35 -9.52
N VAL A 88 -11.90 6.48 -8.64
CA VAL A 88 -11.34 5.17 -9.03
C VAL A 88 -12.43 4.26 -9.62
N SER A 89 -13.63 4.26 -9.04
CA SER A 89 -14.79 3.53 -9.61
C SER A 89 -15.08 3.99 -11.04
N GLN A 90 -15.16 5.30 -11.26
CA GLN A 90 -15.40 5.88 -12.57
C GLN A 90 -14.27 5.54 -13.56
N HIS A 91 -13.02 5.59 -13.12
CA HIS A 91 -11.87 5.20 -13.96
C HIS A 91 -11.99 3.74 -14.42
N ILE A 92 -12.35 2.83 -13.52
CA ILE A 92 -12.55 1.40 -13.84
C ILE A 92 -13.72 1.22 -14.82
N GLU A 93 -14.85 1.89 -14.59
CA GLU A 93 -16.04 1.82 -15.44
C GLU A 93 -15.80 2.36 -16.85
N HIS A 94 -14.96 3.38 -17.01
CA HIS A 94 -14.67 4.01 -18.31
C HIS A 94 -13.47 3.40 -19.04
N THR A 95 -12.69 2.51 -18.38
CA THR A 95 -11.57 1.81 -19.00
C THR A 95 -12.08 0.49 -19.61
N PRO A 96 -12.12 0.33 -20.95
CA PRO A 96 -12.79 -0.83 -21.57
C PRO A 96 -12.32 -2.19 -21.06
N ALA A 97 -11.01 -2.33 -20.75
CA ALA A 97 -10.46 -3.58 -20.24
C ALA A 97 -10.99 -3.92 -18.83
N TYR A 98 -11.22 -2.92 -17.99
CA TYR A 98 -11.75 -3.12 -16.64
C TYR A 98 -13.28 -3.17 -16.63
N ALA A 99 -13.95 -2.37 -17.46
CA ALA A 99 -15.41 -2.45 -17.63
C ALA A 99 -15.87 -3.86 -17.99
N ALA A 100 -15.12 -4.55 -18.86
CA ALA A 100 -15.39 -5.95 -19.21
C ALA A 100 -15.40 -6.90 -18.00
N LEU A 101 -14.60 -6.63 -16.95
CA LEU A 101 -14.60 -7.44 -15.73
C LEU A 101 -15.91 -7.30 -14.94
N ILE A 102 -16.49 -6.09 -14.96
CA ILE A 102 -17.80 -5.81 -14.35
C ILE A 102 -18.89 -6.55 -15.13
N GLU A 103 -18.90 -6.41 -16.47
CA GLU A 103 -19.86 -7.08 -17.34
C GLU A 103 -19.80 -8.61 -17.24
N GLN A 104 -18.61 -9.18 -17.05
CA GLN A 104 -18.40 -10.61 -16.83
C GLN A 104 -18.86 -11.09 -15.44
N GLY A 105 -19.11 -10.17 -14.51
CA GLY A 105 -19.37 -10.48 -13.11
C GLY A 105 -18.13 -10.97 -12.35
N SER A 106 -16.92 -10.68 -12.88
CA SER A 106 -15.67 -11.00 -12.18
C SER A 106 -15.46 -10.14 -10.97
N ILE A 107 -15.80 -8.85 -11.08
CA ILE A 107 -15.69 -7.86 -10.00
C ILE A 107 -17.02 -7.12 -9.78
N THR A 108 -17.20 -6.61 -8.57
CA THR A 108 -18.29 -5.70 -8.19
C THR A 108 -17.70 -4.51 -7.47
N LEU A 109 -17.90 -3.29 -7.98
CA LEU A 109 -17.39 -2.07 -7.37
C LEU A 109 -18.18 -1.72 -6.10
N LYS A 110 -17.45 -1.29 -5.08
CA LYS A 110 -17.95 -0.82 -3.78
C LYS A 110 -17.31 0.52 -3.46
N VAL A 111 -18.04 1.59 -3.71
CA VAL A 111 -17.54 2.94 -3.45
C VAL A 111 -17.59 3.21 -1.95
N TRP A 112 -16.45 3.65 -1.39
CA TRP A 112 -16.35 4.10 -0.01
C TRP A 112 -16.58 5.60 0.13
N GLN A 113 -16.77 6.03 1.36
CA GLN A 113 -16.72 7.44 1.75
C GLN A 113 -15.43 7.68 2.53
N SER A 114 -14.69 8.73 2.16
CA SER A 114 -13.46 9.14 2.86
C SER A 114 -13.72 9.39 4.35
N ASN A 115 -12.77 8.96 5.18
CA ASN A 115 -12.83 9.03 6.65
C ASN A 115 -14.00 8.24 7.28
N VAL A 116 -14.56 7.29 6.56
CA VAL A 116 -15.62 6.40 7.08
C VAL A 116 -15.17 4.96 6.94
N ALA A 117 -14.99 4.30 8.09
CA ALA A 117 -14.58 2.90 8.12
C ALA A 117 -15.65 1.98 7.53
N PHE A 118 -15.25 1.00 6.76
CA PHE A 118 -16.12 -0.04 6.20
C PHE A 118 -15.56 -1.44 6.48
N ARG A 119 -16.41 -2.45 6.39
CA ARG A 119 -15.99 -3.86 6.44
C ARG A 119 -15.93 -4.43 5.02
N PRO A 120 -14.79 -4.99 4.57
CA PRO A 120 -14.70 -5.62 3.26
C PRO A 120 -15.67 -6.78 3.07
N THR A 121 -15.87 -7.59 4.10
CA THR A 121 -16.92 -8.62 4.21
C THR A 121 -17.45 -8.65 5.64
N THR A 122 -18.63 -9.24 5.85
CA THR A 122 -19.31 -9.19 7.14
C THR A 122 -18.49 -9.83 8.27
N GLU A 123 -17.83 -10.95 8.00
CA GLU A 123 -17.18 -11.80 9.02
C GLU A 123 -15.65 -11.64 9.07
N CYS A 124 -15.06 -10.77 8.26
CA CYS A 124 -13.58 -10.66 8.15
C CYS A 124 -12.88 -10.24 9.46
N GLY A 125 -13.61 -9.62 10.40
CA GLY A 125 -13.09 -9.28 11.73
C GLY A 125 -12.25 -8.01 11.76
N PHE A 126 -12.16 -7.24 10.65
CA PHE A 126 -11.46 -5.96 10.58
C PHE A 126 -12.26 -4.93 9.79
N THR A 127 -11.87 -3.67 9.90
CA THR A 127 -12.38 -2.57 9.09
C THR A 127 -11.24 -1.90 8.33
N ILE A 128 -11.58 -1.19 7.26
CA ILE A 128 -10.68 -0.32 6.51
C ILE A 128 -11.26 1.10 6.52
N GLU A 129 -10.44 2.08 6.91
CA GLU A 129 -10.80 3.49 6.89
C GLU A 129 -9.92 4.21 5.86
N PRO A 130 -10.48 4.73 4.75
CA PRO A 130 -9.74 5.46 3.74
C PRO A 130 -9.53 6.91 4.17
N ILE A 131 -8.26 7.32 4.27
CA ILE A 131 -7.84 8.67 4.64
C ILE A 131 -7.38 9.39 3.38
N PRO A 132 -8.01 10.50 2.94
CA PRO A 132 -7.56 11.24 1.77
C PRO A 132 -6.15 11.77 1.98
N VAL A 133 -5.30 11.62 0.98
CA VAL A 133 -3.94 12.17 0.96
C VAL A 133 -3.69 12.90 -0.36
N PRO A 134 -2.87 13.97 -0.35
CA PRO A 134 -2.49 14.64 -1.59
C PRO A 134 -1.67 13.67 -2.44
N HIS A 135 -2.05 13.51 -3.68
CA HIS A 135 -1.25 12.83 -4.70
C HIS A 135 -1.69 13.32 -6.06
N ARG A 136 -0.75 13.38 -7.03
CA ARG A 136 -1.10 13.84 -8.39
C ARG A 136 -2.32 13.11 -8.90
N SER A 137 -3.30 13.90 -9.33
CA SER A 137 -4.66 13.45 -9.63
C SER A 137 -4.94 13.33 -11.13
N GLU A 138 -3.97 12.86 -11.93
CA GLU A 138 -4.16 12.71 -13.38
C GLU A 138 -5.33 11.78 -13.72
N PHE A 139 -5.54 10.76 -12.89
CA PHE A 139 -6.62 9.79 -13.08
C PHE A 139 -7.68 9.86 -11.98
N THR A 140 -7.24 9.89 -10.71
CA THR A 140 -8.14 9.76 -9.54
C THR A 140 -7.54 10.44 -8.33
N ASP A 141 -8.38 10.64 -7.30
CA ASP A 141 -7.93 10.93 -5.95
C ASP A 141 -7.11 9.76 -5.34
N CYS A 142 -6.39 10.02 -4.26
CA CYS A 142 -5.58 9.03 -3.55
C CYS A 142 -5.97 8.96 -2.07
N HIS A 143 -5.87 7.77 -1.49
CA HIS A 143 -6.14 7.52 -0.08
C HIS A 143 -5.06 6.64 0.54
N ALA A 144 -4.61 6.99 1.74
CA ALA A 144 -4.03 6.04 2.66
C ALA A 144 -5.14 5.15 3.24
N LEU A 145 -4.81 3.95 3.69
CA LEU A 145 -5.79 3.05 4.31
C LEU A 145 -5.36 2.70 5.73
N ILE A 146 -6.28 2.83 6.68
CA ILE A 146 -6.11 2.30 8.04
C ILE A 146 -6.83 0.96 8.13
N ILE A 147 -6.09 -0.11 8.38
CA ILE A 147 -6.63 -1.44 8.68
C ILE A 147 -6.75 -1.57 10.19
N ASP A 148 -7.96 -1.76 10.71
CA ASP A 148 -8.25 -1.82 12.15
C ASP A 148 -8.87 -3.17 12.50
N SER A 149 -8.16 -3.97 13.29
CA SER A 149 -8.61 -5.28 13.80
C SER A 149 -9.38 -5.17 15.13
N GLY A 150 -9.50 -3.97 15.70
CA GLY A 150 -9.98 -3.75 17.07
C GLY A 150 -8.91 -3.95 18.14
N GLY A 151 -7.83 -4.68 17.85
CA GLY A 151 -6.67 -4.87 18.71
C GLY A 151 -5.45 -4.07 18.30
N GLY A 152 -5.37 -3.69 17.03
CA GLY A 152 -4.27 -2.90 16.49
C GLY A 152 -4.64 -2.26 15.17
N ARG A 153 -3.93 -1.19 14.80
CA ARG A 153 -4.15 -0.40 13.58
C ARG A 153 -2.88 -0.31 12.74
N LEU A 154 -2.99 -0.68 11.46
CA LEU A 154 -1.94 -0.53 10.47
C LEU A 154 -2.30 0.59 9.50
N LEU A 155 -1.38 1.55 9.33
CA LEU A 155 -1.42 2.56 8.28
C LEU A 155 -0.70 2.02 7.04
N PHE A 156 -1.39 2.04 5.90
CA PHE A 156 -0.85 1.74 4.59
C PHE A 156 -0.87 3.02 3.75
N LEU A 157 0.29 3.64 3.57
CA LEU A 157 0.47 4.92 2.85
C LEU A 157 1.55 4.73 1.78
N PRO A 158 1.19 4.18 0.58
CA PRO A 158 2.16 3.92 -0.48
C PRO A 158 2.60 5.18 -1.22
N ASP A 159 1.68 6.12 -1.43
CA ASP A 159 1.88 7.31 -2.24
C ASP A 159 1.24 8.54 -1.60
N HIS A 160 2.00 9.62 -1.55
CA HIS A 160 1.49 10.96 -1.30
C HIS A 160 2.50 12.02 -1.80
N ASP A 161 2.03 13.21 -2.10
CA ASP A 161 2.88 14.24 -2.71
C ASP A 161 3.70 15.02 -1.69
N SER A 162 3.18 15.20 -0.47
CA SER A 162 3.77 16.12 0.51
C SER A 162 3.36 15.77 1.94
N TRP A 163 4.34 15.73 2.83
CA TRP A 163 4.06 15.66 4.28
C TRP A 163 3.35 16.91 4.79
N GLU A 164 3.65 18.09 4.26
CA GLU A 164 3.04 19.33 4.72
C GLU A 164 1.51 19.29 4.53
N GLU A 165 1.06 18.87 3.35
CA GLU A 165 -0.36 18.77 3.04
C GLU A 165 -1.01 17.57 3.76
N THR A 166 -0.34 16.41 3.81
CA THR A 166 -0.84 15.20 4.49
C THR A 166 -1.04 15.45 5.98
N LEU A 167 -0.09 16.11 6.63
CA LEU A 167 -0.11 16.35 8.07
C LEU A 167 -1.04 17.50 8.48
N ASN A 168 -1.34 18.42 7.58
CA ASN A 168 -2.20 19.58 7.84
C ASN A 168 -1.84 20.30 9.15
N GLN A 169 -0.57 20.73 9.26
CA GLN A 169 0.03 21.43 10.41
C GLN A 169 0.32 20.57 11.66
N LEU A 170 0.00 19.29 11.66
CA LEU A 170 0.40 18.39 12.73
C LEU A 170 1.87 17.96 12.58
N ASP A 171 2.47 17.56 13.70
CA ASP A 171 3.68 16.74 13.68
C ASP A 171 3.33 15.31 13.19
N ILE A 172 4.30 14.63 12.56
CA ILE A 172 4.07 13.29 12.02
C ILE A 172 3.69 12.26 13.11
N ARG A 173 4.26 12.40 14.33
CA ARG A 173 3.90 11.55 15.49
C ARG A 173 2.51 11.88 16.01
N GLU A 174 2.17 13.17 16.10
CA GLU A 174 0.83 13.61 16.50
C GLU A 174 -0.24 13.09 15.51
N TRP A 175 0.04 13.15 14.20
CA TRP A 175 -0.85 12.62 13.18
C TRP A 175 -1.06 11.11 13.33
N MET A 176 0.03 10.33 13.48
CA MET A 176 -0.08 8.89 13.70
C MET A 176 -0.76 8.54 15.04
N ALA A 177 -0.52 9.35 16.09
CA ALA A 177 -1.18 9.17 17.39
C ALA A 177 -2.70 9.43 17.30
N GLN A 178 -3.13 10.47 16.56
CA GLN A 178 -4.56 10.73 16.30
C GLN A 178 -5.20 9.57 15.55
N LEU A 179 -4.50 8.98 14.59
CA LEU A 179 -4.93 7.79 13.86
C LEU A 179 -4.78 6.49 14.68
N ARG A 180 -4.17 6.55 15.88
CA ARG A 180 -3.90 5.40 16.77
C ARG A 180 -3.17 4.27 16.07
N VAL A 181 -2.15 4.61 15.27
CA VAL A 181 -1.36 3.66 14.48
C VAL A 181 -0.41 2.87 15.37
N ASN A 182 -0.37 1.55 15.19
CA ASN A 182 0.60 0.64 15.82
C ASN A 182 1.70 0.23 14.84
N VAL A 183 1.34 0.07 13.57
CA VAL A 183 2.25 -0.24 12.46
C VAL A 183 2.02 0.76 11.34
N ALA A 184 3.07 1.35 10.77
CA ALA A 184 2.98 2.25 9.64
C ALA A 184 3.87 1.77 8.49
N LEU A 185 3.26 1.52 7.33
CA LEU A 185 3.93 1.31 6.06
C LEU A 185 3.90 2.65 5.32
N LEU A 186 5.04 3.33 5.23
CA LEU A 186 5.16 4.68 4.69
C LEU A 186 5.82 4.68 3.32
N ASP A 187 5.40 5.62 2.49
CA ASP A 187 6.01 5.91 1.19
C ASP A 187 7.53 6.05 1.31
N GLY A 188 8.24 5.20 0.61
CA GLY A 188 9.69 5.16 0.53
C GLY A 188 10.21 5.24 -0.91
N THR A 189 9.40 5.77 -1.83
CA THR A 189 9.69 5.76 -3.27
C THR A 189 11.10 6.22 -3.57
N PHE A 190 11.53 7.36 -3.03
CA PHE A 190 12.88 7.90 -3.22
C PHE A 190 13.59 8.12 -1.89
N TRP A 191 14.90 7.85 -1.86
CA TRP A 191 15.73 8.22 -0.72
C TRP A 191 15.90 9.73 -0.61
N SER A 192 16.32 10.38 -1.71
CA SER A 192 16.59 11.81 -1.79
C SER A 192 16.20 12.39 -3.14
N ALA A 193 16.14 13.71 -3.22
CA ALA A 193 15.86 14.43 -4.46
C ALA A 193 16.90 14.18 -5.58
N ASP A 194 18.15 13.86 -5.22
CA ASP A 194 19.24 13.64 -6.16
C ASP A 194 19.18 12.27 -6.86
N GLU A 195 18.27 11.39 -6.43
CA GLU A 195 18.16 10.03 -6.96
C GLU A 195 17.74 10.00 -8.44
N LEU A 196 17.01 11.01 -8.89
CA LEU A 196 16.52 11.14 -10.26
C LEU A 196 17.39 12.11 -11.10
N GLN A 197 18.59 11.69 -11.48
CA GLN A 197 19.56 12.53 -12.21
C GLN A 197 19.06 13.12 -13.56
N ASN A 198 17.97 12.58 -14.15
CA ASN A 198 17.46 12.94 -15.47
C ASN A 198 15.95 13.22 -15.51
N ARG A 199 15.30 13.36 -14.38
CA ARG A 199 13.87 13.68 -14.27
C ARG A 199 13.68 14.75 -13.22
N ASP A 200 12.76 15.66 -13.48
CA ASP A 200 12.33 16.61 -12.47
C ASP A 200 11.50 15.87 -11.41
N ILE A 201 11.99 15.88 -10.18
CA ILE A 201 11.26 15.26 -9.05
C ILE A 201 9.89 15.92 -8.84
N GLN A 202 9.71 17.16 -9.31
CA GLN A 202 8.43 17.86 -9.28
C GLN A 202 7.39 17.23 -10.22
N GLU A 203 7.81 16.46 -11.22
CA GLU A 203 6.91 15.71 -12.09
C GLU A 203 6.42 14.40 -11.43
N ILE A 204 7.12 13.93 -10.38
CA ILE A 204 6.79 12.69 -9.66
C ILE A 204 6.92 12.99 -8.15
N PRO A 205 6.05 13.85 -7.61
CA PRO A 205 6.16 14.26 -6.22
C PRO A 205 5.92 13.08 -5.27
N HIS A 206 6.90 12.85 -4.42
CA HIS A 206 6.85 11.97 -3.25
C HIS A 206 7.77 12.58 -2.19
N PRO A 207 7.39 12.61 -0.91
CA PRO A 207 8.31 12.93 0.14
C PRO A 207 9.47 11.93 0.12
N THR A 208 10.69 12.43 0.22
CA THR A 208 11.83 11.54 0.30
C THR A 208 11.92 10.86 1.66
N VAL A 209 12.60 9.71 1.72
CA VAL A 209 12.88 9.05 3.00
C VAL A 209 13.71 9.99 3.90
N GLU A 210 14.66 10.75 3.35
CA GLU A 210 15.42 11.76 4.11
C GLU A 210 14.51 12.80 4.75
N GLU A 211 13.53 13.34 4.01
CA GLU A 211 12.55 14.28 4.57
C GLU A 211 11.72 13.62 5.68
N SER A 212 11.26 12.41 5.46
CA SER A 212 10.50 11.64 6.44
C SER A 212 11.31 11.40 7.73
N LEU A 213 12.61 11.05 7.58
CA LEU A 213 13.53 10.88 8.71
C LEU A 213 13.83 12.19 9.45
N GLN A 214 13.92 13.32 8.75
CA GLN A 214 14.07 14.64 9.39
C GLN A 214 12.87 14.97 10.27
N ARG A 215 11.66 14.61 9.86
CA ARG A 215 10.43 14.81 10.63
C ARG A 215 10.29 13.80 11.79
N LEU A 216 10.66 12.55 11.56
CA LEU A 216 10.59 11.48 12.57
C LEU A 216 11.72 11.58 13.60
N GLY A 217 12.94 11.92 13.19
CA GLY A 217 14.13 11.79 14.03
C GLY A 217 14.40 10.33 14.43
N VAL A 218 15.18 10.15 15.49
CA VAL A 218 15.45 8.82 16.06
C VAL A 218 14.19 8.27 16.73
N ARG A 219 13.98 6.96 16.58
CA ARG A 219 12.84 6.25 17.18
C ARG A 219 12.80 6.44 18.70
N GLN A 220 11.63 6.74 19.21
CA GLN A 220 11.37 6.94 20.62
C GLN A 220 10.51 5.81 21.19
N SER A 221 10.51 5.66 22.50
CA SER A 221 9.59 4.74 23.19
C SER A 221 8.15 5.18 22.95
N GLY A 222 7.31 4.26 22.46
CA GLY A 222 5.91 4.54 22.13
C GLY A 222 5.65 4.89 20.66
N ASP A 223 6.69 5.07 19.85
CA ASP A 223 6.52 5.19 18.40
C ASP A 223 5.96 3.87 17.81
N PRO A 224 5.11 3.94 16.78
CA PRO A 224 4.67 2.76 16.05
C PRO A 224 5.84 2.02 15.38
N ASP A 225 5.62 0.79 14.94
CA ASP A 225 6.54 0.09 14.05
C ASP A 225 6.44 0.71 12.65
N ILE A 226 7.37 1.61 12.33
CA ILE A 226 7.40 2.31 11.03
C ILE A 226 8.36 1.59 10.11
N ARG A 227 7.85 1.24 8.92
CA ARG A 227 8.65 0.65 7.84
C ARG A 227 8.41 1.38 6.54
N PHE A 228 9.49 1.76 5.85
CA PHE A 228 9.40 2.30 4.50
C PHE A 228 9.20 1.18 3.49
N PHE A 229 8.34 1.41 2.52
CA PHE A 229 8.04 0.45 1.46
C PHE A 229 7.80 1.18 0.12
N HIS A 230 7.27 0.55 -0.91
CA HIS A 230 7.04 1.17 -2.22
C HIS A 230 8.32 1.75 -2.86
N LEU A 231 9.48 1.11 -2.60
CA LEU A 231 10.77 1.63 -3.04
C LEU A 231 10.90 1.60 -4.57
N ASN A 232 11.30 2.73 -5.16
CA ASN A 232 11.74 2.73 -6.56
C ASN A 232 13.02 1.89 -6.71
N HIS A 233 13.21 1.29 -7.87
CA HIS A 233 14.38 0.45 -8.16
C HIS A 233 15.73 1.19 -8.10
N THR A 234 15.73 2.52 -8.05
CA THR A 234 16.93 3.36 -7.87
C THR A 234 17.23 3.65 -6.42
N ASN A 235 16.25 3.45 -5.52
CA ASN A 235 16.38 3.77 -4.12
C ASN A 235 17.48 2.90 -3.45
N PRO A 236 18.50 3.50 -2.82
CA PRO A 236 19.59 2.76 -2.16
C PRO A 236 19.08 1.85 -1.03
N LEU A 237 17.91 2.09 -0.46
CA LEU A 237 17.30 1.17 0.52
C LEU A 237 16.95 -0.21 -0.05
N CYS A 238 16.98 -0.39 -1.39
CA CYS A 238 16.89 -1.71 -2.00
C CYS A 238 18.12 -2.59 -1.67
N ASP A 239 19.24 -1.99 -1.28
CA ASP A 239 20.42 -2.69 -0.80
C ASP A 239 20.52 -2.61 0.74
N PRO A 240 20.32 -3.75 1.46
CA PRO A 240 20.44 -3.76 2.92
C PRO A 240 21.83 -3.39 3.45
N GLN A 241 22.85 -3.40 2.59
CA GLN A 241 24.25 -3.05 2.95
C GLN A 241 24.61 -1.61 2.58
N SER A 242 23.70 -0.84 1.97
CA SER A 242 23.95 0.56 1.65
C SER A 242 24.16 1.41 2.92
N GLU A 243 24.88 2.52 2.77
CA GLU A 243 25.03 3.51 3.83
C GLU A 243 23.67 4.04 4.30
N GLN A 244 22.75 4.26 3.37
CA GLN A 244 21.39 4.73 3.65
C GLN A 244 20.60 3.72 4.49
N SER A 245 20.72 2.44 4.18
CA SER A 245 20.12 1.38 4.99
C SER A 245 20.72 1.30 6.39
N GLN A 246 22.03 1.63 6.55
CA GLN A 246 22.65 1.73 7.86
C GLN A 246 22.13 2.94 8.64
N ILE A 247 22.05 4.12 8.01
CA ILE A 247 21.46 5.33 8.61
C ILE A 247 20.05 5.05 9.11
N LEU A 248 19.21 4.43 8.28
CA LEU A 248 17.84 4.09 8.65
C LEU A 248 17.78 3.21 9.90
N ARG A 249 18.62 2.15 9.96
CA ARG A 249 18.70 1.27 11.13
C ARG A 249 19.22 1.96 12.38
N ASP A 250 20.23 2.81 12.25
CA ASP A 250 20.80 3.57 13.38
C ASP A 250 19.79 4.55 13.99
N MET A 251 18.85 5.04 13.20
CA MET A 251 17.70 5.82 13.64
C MET A 251 16.57 4.96 14.25
N GLY A 252 16.67 3.63 14.18
CA GLY A 252 15.69 2.68 14.72
C GLY A 252 14.50 2.37 13.80
N TRP A 253 14.60 2.73 12.53
CA TRP A 253 13.57 2.47 11.52
C TRP A 253 13.98 1.33 10.58
N SER A 254 13.04 0.86 9.75
CA SER A 254 13.30 -0.27 8.87
C SER A 254 12.61 -0.14 7.51
N VAL A 255 12.93 -1.07 6.62
CA VAL A 255 12.27 -1.26 5.32
C VAL A 255 11.40 -2.51 5.42
N ALA A 256 10.17 -2.44 4.92
CA ALA A 256 9.34 -3.62 4.75
C ALA A 256 9.86 -4.46 3.57
N ASN A 257 9.88 -5.77 3.73
CA ASN A 257 10.31 -6.72 2.71
C ASN A 257 9.14 -7.55 2.22
N ASP A 258 9.28 -8.09 1.01
CA ASP A 258 8.32 -9.05 0.48
C ASP A 258 8.22 -10.27 1.41
N GLY A 259 7.01 -10.58 1.87
CA GLY A 259 6.76 -11.65 2.82
C GLY A 259 6.83 -11.26 4.30
N ASP A 260 7.15 -10.01 4.63
CA ASP A 260 6.97 -9.53 6.02
C ASP A 260 5.50 -9.67 6.43
N SER A 261 5.27 -10.15 7.66
CA SER A 261 3.94 -10.32 8.23
C SER A 261 3.75 -9.53 9.53
N PHE A 262 2.52 -9.15 9.80
CA PHE A 262 2.11 -8.40 10.98
C PHE A 262 0.88 -9.04 11.59
N THR A 263 0.86 -9.18 12.90
CA THR A 263 -0.34 -9.58 13.62
C THR A 263 -0.88 -8.37 14.37
N LEU A 264 -2.11 -7.97 14.02
CA LEU A 264 -2.79 -6.82 14.65
C LEU A 264 -3.66 -7.32 15.83
N GLU A 265 -3.02 -7.79 16.88
CA GLU A 265 -3.68 -8.15 18.15
C GLU A 265 -3.52 -7.00 19.14
N SER A 266 -4.39 -6.98 20.17
CA SER A 266 -4.22 -6.08 21.31
C SER A 266 -2.92 -6.42 22.04
N LEU A 267 -2.00 -5.44 22.10
CA LEU A 267 -0.84 -5.51 22.96
C LEU A 267 -1.23 -5.48 24.43
#